data_128c8ae0794a7b4d74481399559d1df2
#
_entry.id   128c8ae0794a7b4d74481399559d1df2
#
_cell.length_a   1.000
_cell.length_b   1.000
_cell.length_c   1.000
_cell.angle_alpha   90.00
_cell.angle_beta   90.00
_cell.angle_gamma   90.00
#
_symmetry.space_group_name_H-M   'P 1'
#
loop_
_entity.id
_entity.type
_entity.pdbx_description
1 polymer ?
#
loop_
_entity_poly.entity_id
_entity_poly.type
_entity_poly.pdbx_seq_one_letter_code
_entity_poly.pdbx_strand_id
1 'polypeptide(L)'
;GPAPLDRILVRDRGRIFPLAVHEIEYMKADSKYTVISARGQHFLVRIGMSELEAQLDPRRFIRVHRSALVNLDFVESMRADDQSQLQIFMRDGTCIGANREASRLLREMAI
;
A
#
# COMPACT_ATOMS: atom_id res chain seq x y z
N GLY A 1 -4.66 15.29 -14.52
CA GLY A 1 -3.47 15.58 -13.74
C GLY A 1 -2.26 14.83 -14.25
N PRO A 2 -1.11 14.96 -13.61
CA PRO A 2 0.09 14.23 -14.04
C PRO A 2 -0.10 12.73 -13.93
N ALA A 3 0.60 12.00 -14.80
CA ALA A 3 0.58 10.55 -14.78
C ALA A 3 1.17 10.04 -13.45
N PRO A 4 0.71 8.87 -12.96
CA PRO A 4 1.31 8.27 -11.77
C PRO A 4 2.79 7.97 -11.98
N LEU A 5 3.55 7.93 -10.89
CA LEU A 5 4.97 7.61 -10.95
C LEU A 5 5.18 6.13 -11.32
N ASP A 6 6.24 5.88 -12.07
CA ASP A 6 6.68 4.52 -12.39
C ASP A 6 7.71 4.02 -11.40
N ARG A 7 8.44 4.93 -10.78
CA ARG A 7 9.48 4.60 -9.82
C ARG A 7 9.63 5.71 -8.80
N ILE A 8 10.19 5.36 -7.66
CA ILE A 8 10.59 6.34 -6.66
C ILE A 8 12.07 6.12 -6.34
N LEU A 9 12.74 7.20 -5.98
CA LEU A 9 14.13 7.10 -5.54
C LEU A 9 14.11 6.92 -4.03
N VAL A 10 14.67 5.82 -3.56
CA VAL A 10 14.69 5.48 -2.14
C VAL A 10 16.08 5.72 -1.60
N ARG A 11 16.16 6.43 -0.48
CA ARG A 11 17.40 6.62 0.25
C ARG A 11 17.48 5.57 1.35
N ASP A 12 18.48 4.72 1.30
CA ASP A 12 18.64 3.64 2.26
C ASP A 12 20.11 3.41 2.54
N ARG A 13 20.51 3.51 3.81
CA ARG A 13 21.87 3.22 4.27
C ARG A 13 22.96 3.91 3.47
N GLY A 14 22.76 5.19 3.21
CA GLY A 14 23.77 6.00 2.53
C GLY A 14 23.79 5.87 1.03
N ARG A 15 22.91 5.07 0.44
CA ARG A 15 22.78 4.97 -1.01
C ARG A 15 21.40 5.42 -1.45
N ILE A 16 21.29 5.78 -2.71
CA ILE A 16 20.00 6.12 -3.34
C ILE A 16 19.82 5.15 -4.49
N PHE A 17 18.66 4.52 -4.58
CA PHE A 17 18.38 3.59 -5.66
C PHE A 17 16.94 3.73 -6.14
N PRO A 18 16.69 3.42 -7.42
CA PRO A 18 15.33 3.46 -7.93
C PRO A 18 14.58 2.20 -7.53
N LEU A 19 13.34 2.40 -7.02
CA LEU A 19 12.44 1.31 -6.72
C LEU A 19 11.27 1.43 -7.68
N ALA A 20 11.02 0.38 -8.47
CA ALA A 20 9.89 0.37 -9.38
C ALA A 20 8.59 0.31 -8.57
N VAL A 21 7.65 1.18 -8.89
CA VAL A 21 6.39 1.27 -8.15
C VAL A 21 5.62 -0.04 -8.22
N HIS A 22 5.66 -0.75 -9.34
CA HIS A 22 4.94 -2.02 -9.47
C HIS A 22 5.49 -3.12 -8.55
N GLU A 23 6.67 -2.94 -7.97
CA GLU A 23 7.24 -3.89 -7.01
C GLU A 23 6.81 -3.61 -5.58
N ILE A 24 6.17 -2.49 -5.33
CA ILE A 24 5.71 -2.13 -3.97
C ILE A 24 4.49 -2.97 -3.64
N GLU A 25 4.56 -3.71 -2.53
CA GLU A 25 3.49 -4.61 -2.11
C GLU A 25 2.47 -3.90 -1.22
N TYR A 26 2.95 -3.19 -0.22
CA TYR A 26 2.11 -2.38 0.67
C TYR A 26 2.99 -1.38 1.40
N MET A 27 2.34 -0.42 2.03
CA MET A 27 3.00 0.61 2.83
C MET A 27 2.29 0.76 4.15
N LYS A 28 3.05 1.07 5.21
CA LYS A 28 2.49 1.35 6.53
C LYS A 28 3.09 2.63 7.06
N ALA A 29 2.27 3.45 7.69
CA ALA A 29 2.74 4.65 8.35
C ALA A 29 3.40 4.29 9.67
N ASP A 30 4.53 4.94 9.97
CA ASP A 30 5.26 4.76 11.22
C ASP A 30 5.76 6.13 11.65
N SER A 31 4.95 6.83 12.48
CA SER A 31 5.24 8.17 12.92
C SER A 31 5.39 9.13 11.73
N LYS A 32 6.56 9.73 11.54
CA LYS A 32 6.84 10.64 10.43
C LYS A 32 7.27 9.92 9.15
N TYR A 33 7.40 8.60 9.23
CA TYR A 33 7.96 7.81 8.15
C TYR A 33 6.89 6.95 7.51
N THR A 34 7.19 6.47 6.33
CA THR A 34 6.41 5.43 5.68
C THR A 34 7.33 4.23 5.48
N VAL A 35 6.86 3.06 5.87
CA VAL A 35 7.59 1.81 5.64
C VAL A 35 7.03 1.20 4.36
N ILE A 36 7.90 1.04 3.35
CA ILE A 36 7.54 0.47 2.06
C ILE A 36 8.02 -0.98 2.04
N SER A 37 7.10 -1.91 1.80
CA SER A 37 7.43 -3.33 1.66
C SER A 37 7.53 -3.66 0.18
N ALA A 38 8.72 -4.10 -0.25
CA ALA A 38 9.00 -4.43 -1.64
C ALA A 38 10.19 -5.39 -1.70
N ARG A 39 10.17 -6.31 -2.66
CA ARG A 39 11.29 -7.25 -2.87
C ARG A 39 11.64 -8.05 -1.61
N GLY A 40 10.65 -8.36 -0.78
CA GLY A 40 10.90 -9.06 0.48
C GLY A 40 11.64 -8.23 1.53
N GLN A 41 11.73 -6.93 1.37
CA GLN A 41 12.43 -6.02 2.27
C GLN A 41 11.50 -4.89 2.68
N HIS A 42 11.90 -4.18 3.74
CA HIS A 42 11.17 -3.01 4.24
C HIS A 42 12.08 -1.79 4.16
N PHE A 43 11.60 -0.74 3.50
CA PHE A 43 12.37 0.49 3.33
C PHE A 43 11.66 1.62 4.08
N LEU A 44 12.40 2.30 4.95
CA LEU A 44 11.86 3.42 5.73
C LEU A 44 12.16 4.72 4.97
N VAL A 45 11.11 5.43 4.58
CA VAL A 45 11.27 6.69 3.85
C VAL A 45 10.63 7.84 4.63
N ARG A 46 11.25 9.02 4.53
CA ARG A 46 10.81 10.21 5.28
C ARG A 46 9.80 11.03 4.49
N ILE A 47 8.72 10.39 4.07
CA ILE A 47 7.66 11.08 3.35
C ILE A 47 6.33 10.53 3.86
N GLY A 48 5.35 11.39 4.02
CA GLY A 48 4.05 10.98 4.53
C GLY A 48 3.30 10.11 3.52
N MET A 49 2.48 9.21 4.04
CA MET A 49 1.75 8.26 3.20
C MET A 49 0.76 8.95 2.27
N SER A 50 0.11 10.02 2.72
CA SER A 50 -0.83 10.77 1.87
C SER A 50 -0.12 11.41 0.68
N GLU A 51 1.09 11.89 0.90
CA GLU A 51 1.87 12.48 -0.18
C GLU A 51 2.30 11.44 -1.19
N LEU A 52 2.69 10.26 -0.72
CA LEU A 52 3.02 9.14 -1.61
C LEU A 52 1.78 8.68 -2.37
N GLU A 53 0.67 8.50 -1.66
CA GLU A 53 -0.59 8.04 -2.28
C GLU A 53 -1.00 8.93 -3.45
N ALA A 54 -0.83 10.24 -3.31
CA ALA A 54 -1.21 11.18 -4.35
C ALA A 54 -0.44 10.98 -5.66
N GLN A 55 0.69 10.29 -5.61
CA GLN A 55 1.55 10.06 -6.77
C GLN A 55 1.42 8.66 -7.35
N LEU A 56 0.54 7.83 -6.79
CA LEU A 56 0.37 6.45 -7.20
C LEU A 56 -0.95 6.26 -7.95
N ASP A 57 -1.03 5.20 -8.75
CA ASP A 57 -2.23 4.88 -9.50
C ASP A 57 -3.34 4.41 -8.54
N PRO A 58 -4.45 5.15 -8.42
CA PRO A 58 -5.51 4.78 -7.48
C PRO A 58 -6.28 3.51 -7.87
N ARG A 59 -6.10 3.02 -9.09
CA ARG A 59 -6.70 1.74 -9.49
C ARG A 59 -5.90 0.55 -9.00
N ARG A 60 -4.66 0.78 -8.62
CA ARG A 60 -3.74 -0.27 -8.18
C ARG A 60 -3.46 -0.19 -6.70
N PHE A 61 -3.34 1.04 -6.17
CA PHE A 61 -2.99 1.28 -4.78
C PHE A 61 -4.20 1.82 -4.03
N ILE A 62 -4.63 1.09 -3.01
CA ILE A 62 -5.83 1.43 -2.25
C ILE A 62 -5.44 1.75 -0.81
N ARG A 63 -5.86 2.93 -0.34
CA ARG A 63 -5.71 3.30 1.08
C ARG A 63 -6.75 2.52 1.87
N VAL A 64 -6.30 1.57 2.69
CA VAL A 64 -7.23 0.67 3.40
C VAL A 64 -7.58 1.17 4.78
N HIS A 65 -6.73 1.98 5.37
CA HIS A 65 -7.04 2.79 6.54
C HIS A 65 -5.98 3.89 6.64
N ARG A 66 -6.11 4.75 7.66
CA ARG A 66 -5.22 5.93 7.76
C ARG A 66 -3.73 5.59 7.77
N SER A 67 -3.39 4.38 8.18
CA SER A 67 -1.99 3.97 8.35
C SER A 67 -1.53 2.89 7.41
N ALA A 68 -2.32 2.50 6.41
CA ALA A 68 -1.93 1.44 5.49
C ALA A 68 -2.49 1.66 4.08
N LEU A 69 -1.67 1.27 3.11
CA LEU A 69 -2.00 1.34 1.69
C LEU A 69 -1.49 0.05 1.06
N VAL A 70 -2.31 -0.58 0.23
CA VAL A 70 -1.96 -1.86 -0.38
C VAL A 70 -1.96 -1.76 -1.90
N ASN A 71 -1.07 -2.54 -2.53
CA ASN A 71 -1.07 -2.75 -3.96
C ASN A 71 -1.93 -3.99 -4.25
N LEU A 72 -3.02 -3.82 -4.99
CA LEU A 72 -3.93 -4.92 -5.28
C LEU A 72 -3.25 -6.08 -6.01
N ASP A 73 -2.19 -5.82 -6.75
CA ASP A 73 -1.46 -6.87 -7.46
C ASP A 73 -0.78 -7.86 -6.51
N PHE A 74 -0.61 -7.50 -5.24
CA PHE A 74 0.04 -8.34 -4.23
C PHE A 74 -0.94 -8.84 -3.17
N VAL A 75 -2.23 -8.66 -3.40
CA VAL A 75 -3.25 -9.20 -2.50
C VAL A 75 -3.57 -10.63 -2.91
N GLU A 76 -3.49 -11.55 -1.95
CA GLU A 76 -3.87 -12.95 -2.15
C GLU A 76 -5.38 -13.10 -2.14
N SER A 77 -6.03 -12.56 -1.11
CA SER A 77 -7.49 -12.65 -0.95
C SER A 77 -7.95 -11.66 0.11
N MET A 78 -9.26 -11.49 0.20
CA MET A 78 -9.89 -10.68 1.22
C MET A 78 -11.06 -11.43 1.80
N ARG A 79 -11.32 -11.26 3.11
CA ARG A 79 -12.40 -11.96 3.80
C ARG A 79 -13.05 -11.02 4.79
N ALA A 80 -14.39 -11.02 4.83
CA ALA A 80 -15.12 -10.20 5.80
C ALA A 80 -14.96 -10.77 7.21
N ASP A 81 -14.75 -9.89 8.18
CA ASP A 81 -14.76 -10.26 9.58
C ASP A 81 -16.20 -10.17 10.13
N ASP A 82 -16.36 -10.35 11.45
CA ASP A 82 -17.66 -10.34 12.10
C ASP A 82 -18.39 -9.00 12.00
N GLN A 83 -17.68 -7.93 11.69
CA GLN A 83 -18.24 -6.59 11.55
C GLN A 83 -18.37 -6.17 10.09
N SER A 84 -18.26 -7.12 9.18
CA SER A 84 -18.32 -6.92 7.74
C SER A 84 -17.21 -6.04 7.18
N GLN A 85 -16.13 -5.88 7.92
CA GLN A 85 -14.94 -5.20 7.41
C GLN A 85 -14.01 -6.22 6.80
N LEU A 86 -13.35 -5.84 5.71
CA LEU A 86 -12.48 -6.77 5.00
C LEU A 86 -11.11 -6.88 5.69
N GLN A 87 -10.66 -8.12 5.84
CA GLN A 87 -9.30 -8.44 6.23
C GLN A 87 -8.58 -8.81 4.95
N ILE A 88 -7.49 -8.11 4.66
CA ILE A 88 -6.76 -8.25 3.41
C ILE A 88 -5.52 -9.11 3.66
N PHE A 89 -5.44 -10.23 2.95
CA PHE A 89 -4.32 -11.16 3.08
C PHE A 89 -3.37 -10.92 1.91
N MET A 90 -2.17 -10.42 2.24
CA MET A 90 -1.14 -10.17 1.25
C MET A 90 -0.43 -11.48 0.87
N ARG A 91 0.23 -11.50 -0.27
CA ARG A 91 0.92 -12.70 -0.73
C ARG A 91 2.05 -13.13 0.19
N ASP A 92 2.63 -12.20 0.93
CA ASP A 92 3.70 -12.51 1.89
C ASP A 92 3.16 -13.03 3.23
N GLY A 93 1.83 -13.17 3.37
CA GLY A 93 1.21 -13.65 4.59
C GLY A 93 0.77 -12.55 5.55
N THR A 94 1.12 -11.30 5.28
CA THR A 94 0.69 -10.18 6.13
C THR A 94 -0.82 -9.99 6.01
N CYS A 95 -1.49 -9.73 7.12
CA CYS A 95 -2.91 -9.42 7.15
C CYS A 95 -3.11 -7.96 7.52
N ILE A 96 -3.86 -7.23 6.70
CA ILE A 96 -4.11 -5.82 6.92
C ILE A 96 -5.62 -5.59 6.91
N GLY A 97 -6.15 -4.99 7.99
CA GLY A 97 -7.58 -4.71 8.07
C GLY A 97 -7.94 -3.46 7.28
N ALA A 98 -9.04 -3.51 6.55
CA ALA A 98 -9.57 -2.36 5.83
C ALA A 98 -10.67 -1.70 6.67
N ASN A 99 -10.70 -0.37 6.69
CA ASN A 99 -11.77 0.34 7.37
C ASN A 99 -13.09 0.19 6.60
N ARG A 100 -14.16 0.75 7.15
CA ARG A 100 -15.50 0.58 6.57
C ARG A 100 -15.58 1.13 5.14
N GLU A 101 -15.03 2.31 4.92
CA GLU A 101 -15.09 2.94 3.61
C GLU A 101 -14.27 2.16 2.57
N ALA A 102 -13.06 1.75 2.91
CA ALA A 102 -12.23 0.97 2.02
C ALA A 102 -12.87 -0.39 1.74
N SER A 103 -13.48 -1.01 2.75
CA SER A 103 -14.19 -2.29 2.57
C SER A 103 -15.33 -2.13 1.58
N ARG A 104 -16.09 -1.04 1.68
CA ARG A 104 -17.19 -0.77 0.74
C ARG A 104 -16.67 -0.59 -0.68
N LEU A 105 -15.61 0.21 -0.82
CA LEU A 105 -14.99 0.45 -2.13
C LEU A 105 -14.51 -0.85 -2.77
N LEU A 106 -13.83 -1.68 -1.99
CA LEU A 106 -13.29 -2.94 -2.52
C LEU A 106 -14.39 -3.90 -2.93
N ARG A 107 -15.50 -3.94 -2.17
CA ARG A 107 -16.66 -4.76 -2.56
C ARG A 107 -17.27 -4.27 -3.86
N GLU A 108 -17.34 -2.96 -4.07
CA GLU A 108 -17.87 -2.40 -5.31
C GLU A 108 -16.99 -2.73 -6.52
N MET A 109 -15.70 -2.93 -6.30
CA MET A 109 -14.77 -3.31 -7.36
C MET A 109 -14.85 -4.80 -7.72
N ALA A 110 -15.42 -5.61 -6.84
CA ALA A 110 -15.54 -7.06 -7.07
C ALA A 110 -16.65 -7.37 -8.05
N ILE A 111 -16.50 -8.46 -8.77
CA ILE A 111 -17.49 -8.92 -9.75
C ILE A 111 -18.04 -10.28 -9.37
#